data_d01456e16ccddaa7f01c6ff725991507
#
_entry.id   d01456e16ccddaa7f01c6ff725991507
#
_cell.length_a   1.000
_cell.length_b   1.000
_cell.length_c   1.000
_cell.angle_alpha   90.00
_cell.angle_beta   90.00
_cell.angle_gamma   90.00
#
_symmetry.space_group_name_H-M   'P 1'
#
loop_
_entity.id
_entity.type
_entity.pdbx_description
1 polymer ?
#
loop_
_entity_poly.entity_id
_entity_poly.type
_entity_poly.pdbx_seq_one_letter_code
_entity_poly.pdbx_strand_id
1 'polypeptide(L)'
;MKKILFFLLICSTVLFAAKDRVDFLLDKLHETGPHNYAMIIAHRGDWRYAPENSLKGFENCIKSGFDAIEVDVRMTKDSVLVIMHDEKINRTTTGKGRVDELTLEEIKKFKLKTPTDYVSNQVVPTFEEVLELAKGKILIYVDKWQDHKEAVLELVHKHGMDRQILLAGTTNMDSDTYKLVQQYPEVNYAPFLQCNGKNDEKRFSDLQKKMKPIGYYIAFPSDKLPILNTTKKYAEKGNRLWVDTLLGSCCNGGRNDQMALDDVEASYGWLLDHGFSVFFTDDPHGVLKYLESRNLR
;
A
#
# COMPACT_ATOMS: atom_id res chain seq x y z
N MET A 1 -58.87 34.08 29.13
CA MET A 1 -57.41 34.19 28.76
C MET A 1 -56.82 32.80 28.74
N LYS A 2 -56.65 32.22 27.54
CA LYS A 2 -56.02 30.88 27.36
C LYS A 2 -54.52 31.11 27.13
N LYS A 3 -53.69 30.57 28.03
CA LYS A 3 -52.21 30.57 27.87
C LYS A 3 -51.85 29.40 26.91
N ILE A 4 -51.33 29.73 25.76
CA ILE A 4 -50.76 28.79 24.81
C ILE A 4 -49.30 28.55 25.22
N LEU A 5 -49.00 27.34 25.64
CA LEU A 5 -47.66 26.89 25.99
C LEU A 5 -46.98 26.40 24.69
N PHE A 6 -45.97 27.13 24.20
CA PHE A 6 -45.17 26.73 23.05
C PHE A 6 -44.10 25.77 23.55
N PHE A 7 -44.21 24.49 23.19
CA PHE A 7 -43.16 23.51 23.38
C PHE A 7 -42.16 23.63 22.20
N LEU A 8 -41.00 24.20 22.47
CA LEU A 8 -39.87 24.14 21.54
C LEU A 8 -39.28 22.75 21.57
N LEU A 9 -39.57 21.94 20.54
CA LEU A 9 -38.92 20.68 20.29
C LEU A 9 -37.52 20.98 19.72
N ILE A 10 -36.48 20.93 20.57
CA ILE A 10 -35.09 20.98 20.13
C ILE A 10 -34.77 19.61 19.52
N CYS A 11 -34.90 19.51 18.21
CA CYS A 11 -34.44 18.34 17.46
C CYS A 11 -32.91 18.40 17.39
N SER A 12 -32.23 17.74 18.31
CA SER A 12 -30.79 17.53 18.20
C SER A 12 -30.53 16.52 17.06
N THR A 13 -30.33 17.04 15.84
CA THR A 13 -29.77 16.26 14.76
C THR A 13 -28.33 15.96 15.13
N VAL A 14 -28.09 14.75 15.62
CA VAL A 14 -26.76 14.18 15.65
C VAL A 14 -26.36 14.01 14.20
N LEU A 15 -25.55 14.96 13.67
CA LEU A 15 -24.86 14.76 12.40
C LEU A 15 -23.88 13.60 12.63
N PHE A 16 -24.26 12.41 12.21
CA PHE A 16 -23.27 11.37 11.91
C PHE A 16 -22.48 11.91 10.72
N ALA A 17 -21.28 12.41 10.95
CA ALA A 17 -20.35 12.66 9.86
C ALA A 17 -20.21 11.33 9.11
N ALA A 18 -20.51 11.34 7.81
CA ALA A 18 -20.25 10.18 6.98
C ALA A 18 -18.77 9.84 7.14
N LYS A 19 -18.49 8.58 7.51
CA LYS A 19 -17.13 8.07 7.67
C LYS A 19 -16.39 8.34 6.36
N ASP A 20 -15.24 8.98 6.41
CA ASP A 20 -14.49 9.24 5.18
C ASP A 20 -13.95 7.93 4.59
N ARG A 21 -13.46 7.96 3.37
CA ARG A 21 -12.97 6.76 2.68
C ARG A 21 -11.82 6.10 3.46
N VAL A 22 -10.95 6.90 4.06
CA VAL A 22 -9.78 6.42 4.83
C VAL A 22 -10.25 5.71 6.10
N ASP A 23 -11.23 6.24 6.83
CA ASP A 23 -11.77 5.55 8.00
C ASP A 23 -12.36 4.19 7.65
N PHE A 24 -13.07 4.08 6.53
CA PHE A 24 -13.54 2.80 6.02
C PHE A 24 -12.37 1.83 5.73
N LEU A 25 -11.33 2.32 5.04
CA LEU A 25 -10.18 1.51 4.69
C LEU A 25 -9.40 1.04 5.93
N LEU A 26 -9.24 1.90 6.92
CA LEU A 26 -8.59 1.56 8.19
C LEU A 26 -9.41 0.55 9.00
N ASP A 27 -10.75 0.67 9.02
CA ASP A 27 -11.59 -0.34 9.63
C ASP A 27 -11.37 -1.71 8.96
N LYS A 28 -11.32 -1.74 7.62
CA LYS A 28 -11.07 -2.97 6.89
C LYS A 28 -9.66 -3.51 7.12
N LEU A 29 -8.66 -2.63 7.18
CA LEU A 29 -7.27 -3.02 7.46
C LEU A 29 -7.11 -3.63 8.86
N HIS A 30 -7.77 -3.05 9.87
CA HIS A 30 -7.67 -3.46 11.27
C HIS A 30 -8.76 -4.48 11.68
N GLU A 31 -9.61 -4.91 10.74
CA GLU A 31 -10.65 -5.89 11.01
C GLU A 31 -10.07 -7.17 11.64
N THR A 32 -10.68 -7.66 12.71
CA THR A 32 -10.28 -8.89 13.41
C THR A 32 -11.23 -10.04 13.06
N GLY A 33 -10.69 -11.25 12.96
CA GLY A 33 -11.44 -12.43 12.55
C GLY A 33 -11.33 -12.73 11.06
N PRO A 34 -12.14 -13.67 10.53
CA PRO A 34 -12.12 -14.01 9.11
C PRO A 34 -12.43 -12.79 8.26
N HIS A 35 -11.54 -12.48 7.32
CA HIS A 35 -11.69 -11.29 6.48
C HIS A 35 -12.72 -11.54 5.38
N ASN A 36 -13.73 -10.66 5.31
CA ASN A 36 -14.74 -10.62 4.26
C ASN A 36 -14.49 -9.50 3.24
N TYR A 37 -13.31 -8.88 3.31
CA TYR A 37 -12.86 -7.83 2.43
C TYR A 37 -11.37 -8.01 2.13
N ALA A 38 -11.02 -8.17 0.85
CA ALA A 38 -9.65 -8.22 0.41
C ALA A 38 -9.22 -6.85 -0.14
N MET A 39 -8.00 -6.42 0.20
CA MET A 39 -7.46 -5.10 -0.12
C MET A 39 -6.54 -5.15 -1.32
N ILE A 40 -6.50 -4.05 -2.06
CA ILE A 40 -5.69 -3.86 -3.27
C ILE A 40 -4.71 -2.72 -3.04
N ILE A 41 -3.41 -3.01 -3.21
CA ILE A 41 -2.34 -2.03 -3.28
C ILE A 41 -1.87 -1.95 -4.73
N ALA A 42 -2.11 -0.83 -5.40
CA ALA A 42 -1.72 -0.63 -6.79
C ALA A 42 -0.23 -0.25 -6.87
N HIS A 43 0.61 -1.15 -7.38
CA HIS A 43 2.06 -0.97 -7.54
C HIS A 43 2.36 0.19 -8.48
N ARG A 44 3.05 1.23 -7.98
CA ARG A 44 3.37 2.48 -8.69
C ARG A 44 2.14 3.19 -9.29
N GLY A 45 0.96 2.97 -8.68
CA GLY A 45 -0.30 3.49 -9.18
C GLY A 45 -0.86 2.71 -10.37
N ASP A 46 -1.80 3.33 -11.10
CA ASP A 46 -2.45 2.71 -12.28
C ASP A 46 -1.59 2.92 -13.55
N TRP A 47 -0.39 2.31 -13.55
CA TRP A 47 0.63 2.52 -14.58
C TRP A 47 0.26 1.94 -15.94
N ARG A 48 -0.75 1.10 -16.04
CA ARG A 48 -1.26 0.60 -17.32
C ARG A 48 -1.96 1.71 -18.12
N TYR A 49 -2.49 2.73 -17.44
CA TYR A 49 -3.27 3.83 -18.03
C TYR A 49 -2.64 5.22 -17.79
N ALA A 50 -1.50 5.29 -17.11
CA ALA A 50 -0.73 6.50 -16.84
C ALA A 50 0.76 6.16 -16.71
N PRO A 51 1.70 7.12 -16.69
CA PRO A 51 3.05 6.82 -16.27
C PRO A 51 3.11 6.27 -14.85
N GLU A 52 4.01 5.31 -14.59
CA GLU A 52 4.26 4.81 -13.24
C GLU A 52 4.67 5.97 -12.31
N ASN A 53 4.31 5.88 -11.03
CA ASN A 53 4.69 6.88 -10.04
C ASN A 53 4.28 8.32 -10.42
N SER A 54 3.12 8.49 -11.05
CA SER A 54 2.58 9.79 -11.46
C SER A 54 1.30 10.15 -10.70
N LEU A 55 1.08 11.47 -10.50
CA LEU A 55 -0.17 11.95 -9.89
C LEU A 55 -1.40 11.46 -10.67
N LYS A 56 -1.31 11.37 -12.00
CA LYS A 56 -2.40 10.86 -12.83
C LYS A 56 -2.70 9.39 -12.56
N GLY A 57 -1.67 8.56 -12.41
CA GLY A 57 -1.82 7.14 -12.03
C GLY A 57 -2.49 7.00 -10.66
N PHE A 58 -2.09 7.82 -9.70
CA PHE A 58 -2.68 7.83 -8.36
C PHE A 58 -4.13 8.35 -8.35
N GLU A 59 -4.45 9.40 -9.12
CA GLU A 59 -5.84 9.83 -9.32
C GLU A 59 -6.73 8.72 -9.90
N ASN A 60 -6.20 7.96 -10.86
CA ASN A 60 -6.94 6.84 -11.45
C ASN A 60 -7.24 5.78 -10.37
N CYS A 61 -6.27 5.45 -9.49
CA CYS A 61 -6.48 4.53 -8.38
C CYS A 61 -7.59 5.00 -7.44
N ILE A 62 -7.59 6.29 -7.07
CA ILE A 62 -8.65 6.89 -6.23
C ILE A 62 -10.02 6.76 -6.92
N LYS A 63 -10.11 7.08 -8.21
CA LYS A 63 -11.37 7.02 -8.98
C LYS A 63 -11.87 5.59 -9.16
N SER A 64 -10.96 4.62 -9.29
CA SER A 64 -11.30 3.19 -9.41
C SER A 64 -11.66 2.55 -8.07
N GLY A 65 -11.50 3.26 -6.94
CA GLY A 65 -11.86 2.75 -5.63
C GLY A 65 -10.89 1.70 -5.08
N PHE A 66 -9.62 1.71 -5.52
CA PHE A 66 -8.58 0.87 -4.91
C PHE A 66 -8.32 1.33 -3.46
N ASP A 67 -7.65 0.51 -2.67
CA ASP A 67 -7.51 0.74 -1.23
C ASP A 67 -6.23 1.47 -0.88
N ALA A 68 -5.15 1.17 -1.61
CA ALA A 68 -3.88 1.85 -1.46
C ALA A 68 -3.19 2.06 -2.81
N ILE A 69 -2.42 3.14 -2.89
CA ILE A 69 -1.38 3.32 -3.89
C ILE A 69 -0.04 2.95 -3.28
N GLU A 70 0.83 2.34 -4.06
CA GLU A 70 2.23 2.24 -3.69
C GLU A 70 3.04 3.31 -4.40
N VAL A 71 4.05 3.83 -3.69
CA VAL A 71 4.92 4.92 -4.15
C VAL A 71 6.37 4.65 -3.76
N ASP A 72 7.29 4.85 -4.70
CA ASP A 72 8.73 4.72 -4.47
C ASP A 72 9.36 6.06 -4.12
N VAL A 73 9.88 6.23 -2.90
CA VAL A 73 10.50 7.50 -2.50
C VAL A 73 12.00 7.51 -2.76
N ARG A 74 12.49 8.64 -3.27
CA ARG A 74 13.91 8.97 -3.39
C ARG A 74 14.16 10.42 -3.03
N MET A 75 15.40 10.76 -2.71
CA MET A 75 15.79 12.11 -2.34
C MET A 75 16.61 12.76 -3.44
N THR A 76 16.27 13.99 -3.78
CA THR A 76 17.02 14.83 -4.73
C THR A 76 18.27 15.40 -4.10
N LYS A 77 19.16 16.00 -4.93
CA LYS A 77 20.37 16.71 -4.48
C LYS A 77 20.09 17.81 -3.46
N ASP A 78 18.97 18.49 -3.60
CA ASP A 78 18.51 19.58 -2.72
C ASP A 78 17.56 19.08 -1.61
N SER A 79 17.65 17.79 -1.26
CA SER A 79 16.95 17.17 -0.13
C SER A 79 15.42 17.20 -0.20
N VAL A 80 14.84 17.13 -1.39
CA VAL A 80 13.40 16.97 -1.59
C VAL A 80 13.05 15.52 -1.87
N LEU A 81 12.05 14.96 -1.18
CA LEU A 81 11.53 13.62 -1.47
C LEU A 81 10.69 13.66 -2.75
N VAL A 82 11.05 12.87 -3.74
CA VAL A 82 10.36 12.70 -5.02
C VAL A 82 9.95 11.25 -5.23
N ILE A 83 8.98 11.01 -6.12
CA ILE A 83 8.48 9.67 -6.39
C ILE A 83 9.11 9.13 -7.67
N MET A 84 9.99 8.15 -7.49
CA MET A 84 10.78 7.53 -8.57
C MET A 84 11.29 6.16 -8.15
N HIS A 85 11.02 5.13 -8.96
CA HIS A 85 11.52 3.79 -8.64
C HIS A 85 13.04 3.67 -8.79
N ASP A 86 13.56 4.05 -9.96
CA ASP A 86 14.97 3.87 -10.31
C ASP A 86 15.85 4.96 -9.65
N GLU A 87 17.11 4.67 -9.45
CA GLU A 87 18.10 5.68 -9.06
C GLU A 87 18.33 6.74 -10.15
N LYS A 88 18.02 6.41 -11.40
CA LYS A 88 18.16 7.30 -12.56
C LYS A 88 16.80 7.57 -13.18
N ILE A 89 16.60 8.83 -13.61
CA ILE A 89 15.35 9.25 -14.25
C ILE A 89 15.19 8.75 -15.70
N ASN A 90 16.18 8.05 -16.24
CA ASN A 90 16.33 7.78 -17.68
C ASN A 90 15.20 6.91 -18.27
N ARG A 91 14.74 5.88 -17.53
CA ARG A 91 13.75 4.92 -18.03
C ARG A 91 12.37 5.55 -18.14
N THR A 92 11.97 6.28 -17.13
CA THR A 92 10.59 6.76 -16.97
C THR A 92 10.39 8.22 -17.32
N THR A 93 11.46 8.95 -17.72
CA THR A 93 11.37 10.35 -18.13
C THR A 93 12.05 10.62 -19.45
N THR A 94 11.86 11.85 -19.97
CA THR A 94 12.60 12.37 -21.15
C THR A 94 14.01 12.81 -20.81
N GLY A 95 14.40 12.83 -19.54
CA GLY A 95 15.70 13.27 -19.05
C GLY A 95 16.69 12.14 -18.82
N LYS A 96 17.87 12.52 -18.33
CA LYS A 96 18.95 11.61 -17.93
C LYS A 96 19.63 12.13 -16.68
N GLY A 97 20.12 11.21 -15.84
CA GLY A 97 20.87 11.53 -14.63
C GLY A 97 20.37 10.73 -13.42
N ARG A 98 21.10 10.85 -12.32
CA ARG A 98 20.72 10.26 -11.05
C ARG A 98 19.83 11.23 -10.26
N VAL A 99 18.86 10.72 -9.55
CA VAL A 99 17.94 11.52 -8.72
C VAL A 99 18.71 12.31 -7.66
N ASP A 100 19.69 11.68 -6.99
CA ASP A 100 20.51 12.27 -5.93
C ASP A 100 21.57 13.27 -6.42
N GLU A 101 21.77 13.39 -7.74
CA GLU A 101 22.68 14.37 -8.36
C GLU A 101 21.94 15.57 -8.97
N LEU A 102 20.61 15.49 -9.10
CA LEU A 102 19.75 16.51 -9.68
C LEU A 102 18.92 17.22 -8.60
N THR A 103 18.71 18.53 -8.77
CA THR A 103 17.76 19.29 -7.95
C THR A 103 16.32 19.01 -8.39
N LEU A 104 15.34 19.32 -7.52
CA LEU A 104 13.93 19.23 -7.89
C LEU A 104 13.62 20.05 -9.14
N GLU A 105 14.14 21.29 -9.23
CA GLU A 105 13.93 22.16 -10.39
C GLU A 105 14.42 21.52 -11.69
N GLU A 106 15.58 20.86 -11.66
CA GLU A 106 16.13 20.15 -12.82
C GLU A 106 15.27 18.95 -13.22
N ILE A 107 14.82 18.13 -12.23
CA ILE A 107 13.97 16.96 -12.49
C ILE A 107 12.61 17.38 -13.07
N LYS A 108 11.99 18.44 -12.55
CA LYS A 108 10.68 18.94 -13.02
C LYS A 108 10.68 19.44 -14.48
N LYS A 109 11.84 19.67 -15.09
CA LYS A 109 11.96 20.02 -16.51
C LYS A 109 11.65 18.83 -17.45
N PHE A 110 11.74 17.61 -16.95
CA PHE A 110 11.53 16.40 -17.74
C PHE A 110 10.10 15.86 -17.59
N LYS A 111 9.58 15.31 -18.69
CA LYS A 111 8.25 14.70 -18.73
C LYS A 111 8.34 13.21 -18.45
N LEU A 112 7.33 12.68 -17.75
CA LEU A 112 7.17 11.25 -17.54
C LEU A 112 6.75 10.55 -18.83
N LYS A 113 7.23 9.32 -19.02
CA LYS A 113 6.86 8.42 -20.11
C LYS A 113 6.06 7.23 -19.59
N THR A 114 5.12 6.77 -20.40
CA THR A 114 4.46 5.47 -20.16
C THR A 114 5.42 4.31 -20.49
N PRO A 115 5.10 3.07 -20.07
CA PRO A 115 5.87 1.88 -20.45
C PRO A 115 6.03 1.67 -21.98
N THR A 116 5.15 2.27 -22.77
CA THR A 116 5.20 2.26 -24.25
C THR A 116 5.94 3.46 -24.84
N ASP A 117 6.76 4.17 -24.04
CA ASP A 117 7.54 5.36 -24.43
C ASP A 117 6.72 6.57 -24.87
N TYR A 118 5.40 6.58 -24.66
CA TYR A 118 4.60 7.78 -24.91
C TYR A 118 4.96 8.87 -23.88
N VAL A 119 5.37 10.04 -24.37
CA VAL A 119 5.69 11.21 -23.53
C VAL A 119 4.40 11.88 -23.06
N SER A 120 4.14 11.82 -21.79
CA SER A 120 2.96 12.44 -21.17
C SER A 120 3.19 13.92 -20.83
N ASN A 121 2.11 14.59 -20.37
CA ASN A 121 2.24 15.93 -19.77
C ASN A 121 2.63 15.91 -18.29
N GLN A 122 2.73 14.72 -17.68
CA GLN A 122 3.10 14.57 -16.29
C GLN A 122 4.60 14.81 -16.05
N VAL A 123 4.95 15.26 -14.87
CA VAL A 123 6.34 15.39 -14.38
C VAL A 123 6.49 14.52 -13.12
N VAL A 124 7.72 14.27 -12.72
CA VAL A 124 8.01 13.54 -11.48
C VAL A 124 7.37 14.28 -10.30
N PRO A 125 6.45 13.67 -9.53
CA PRO A 125 5.86 14.33 -8.37
C PRO A 125 6.81 14.33 -7.17
N THR A 126 6.64 15.30 -6.28
CA THR A 126 7.19 15.22 -4.93
C THR A 126 6.32 14.30 -4.07
N PHE A 127 6.89 13.77 -2.98
CA PHE A 127 6.10 13.00 -2.02
C PHE A 127 5.04 13.88 -1.34
N GLU A 128 5.33 15.16 -1.10
CA GLU A 128 4.37 16.14 -0.58
C GLU A 128 3.15 16.29 -1.50
N GLU A 129 3.35 16.42 -2.82
CA GLU A 129 2.25 16.48 -3.82
C GLU A 129 1.37 15.21 -3.77
N VAL A 130 1.97 14.05 -3.51
CA VAL A 130 1.21 12.79 -3.36
C VAL A 130 0.43 12.75 -2.05
N LEU A 131 1.01 13.20 -0.94
CA LEU A 131 0.30 13.30 0.34
C LEU A 131 -0.93 14.20 0.21
N GLU A 132 -0.80 15.37 -0.42
CA GLU A 132 -1.92 16.29 -0.66
C GLU A 132 -3.02 15.66 -1.55
N LEU A 133 -2.64 14.98 -2.62
CA LEU A 133 -3.58 14.30 -3.51
C LEU A 133 -4.38 13.21 -2.77
N ALA A 134 -3.70 12.40 -1.95
CA ALA A 134 -4.24 11.20 -1.33
C ALA A 134 -5.02 11.47 -0.03
N LYS A 135 -4.83 12.62 0.59
CA LYS A 135 -5.39 12.96 1.91
C LYS A 135 -6.90 12.72 1.99
N GLY A 136 -7.32 11.85 2.93
CA GLY A 136 -8.72 11.47 3.15
C GLY A 136 -9.32 10.55 2.09
N LYS A 137 -8.56 10.10 1.06
CA LYS A 137 -9.11 9.40 -0.10
C LYS A 137 -8.63 7.97 -0.28
N ILE A 138 -7.35 7.69 0.01
CA ILE A 138 -6.72 6.38 -0.25
C ILE A 138 -5.54 6.18 0.70
N LEU A 139 -5.20 4.95 1.05
CA LEU A 139 -3.98 4.64 1.81
C LEU A 139 -2.74 4.75 0.90
N ILE A 140 -1.57 4.96 1.51
CA ILE A 140 -0.30 5.06 0.79
C ILE A 140 0.67 4.03 1.36
N TYR A 141 1.07 3.05 0.56
CA TYR A 141 2.18 2.16 0.85
C TYR A 141 3.47 2.81 0.32
N VAL A 142 4.41 3.11 1.21
CA VAL A 142 5.66 3.78 0.83
C VAL A 142 6.77 2.75 0.73
N ASP A 143 7.31 2.54 -0.49
CA ASP A 143 8.50 1.73 -0.72
C ASP A 143 9.78 2.58 -0.69
N LYS A 144 10.94 1.94 -0.49
CA LYS A 144 12.27 2.56 -0.35
C LYS A 144 12.38 3.60 0.78
N TRP A 145 11.40 3.67 1.66
CA TRP A 145 11.37 4.63 2.76
C TRP A 145 12.54 4.49 3.73
N GLN A 146 13.11 3.29 3.85
CA GLN A 146 14.20 2.99 4.79
C GLN A 146 15.46 3.80 4.51
N ASP A 147 15.70 4.15 3.23
CA ASP A 147 16.87 4.94 2.82
C ASP A 147 16.76 6.41 3.27
N HIS A 148 15.52 6.87 3.54
CA HIS A 148 15.20 8.26 3.92
C HIS A 148 14.18 8.31 5.06
N LYS A 149 14.26 7.37 5.99
CA LYS A 149 13.22 7.05 6.98
C LYS A 149 12.81 8.22 7.86
N GLU A 150 13.76 9.02 8.33
CA GLU A 150 13.48 10.20 9.13
C GLU A 150 12.69 11.24 8.33
N ALA A 151 13.18 11.59 7.14
CA ALA A 151 12.54 12.59 6.28
C ALA A 151 11.13 12.18 5.83
N VAL A 152 10.93 10.87 5.54
CA VAL A 152 9.61 10.33 5.17
C VAL A 152 8.64 10.46 6.33
N LEU A 153 9.02 9.98 7.52
CA LEU A 153 8.15 9.99 8.70
C LEU A 153 7.83 11.41 9.19
N GLU A 154 8.83 12.31 9.20
CA GLU A 154 8.65 13.72 9.57
C GLU A 154 7.69 14.43 8.59
N LEU A 155 7.84 14.21 7.28
CA LEU A 155 6.95 14.82 6.28
C LEU A 155 5.51 14.31 6.42
N VAL A 156 5.33 13.00 6.58
CA VAL A 156 4.03 12.38 6.83
C VAL A 156 3.35 12.97 8.07
N HIS A 157 4.10 13.04 9.19
CA HIS A 157 3.61 13.57 10.45
C HIS A 157 3.23 15.05 10.35
N LYS A 158 4.07 15.86 9.69
CA LYS A 158 3.79 17.29 9.40
C LYS A 158 2.47 17.48 8.66
N HIS A 159 2.10 16.57 7.75
CA HIS A 159 0.84 16.60 7.01
C HIS A 159 -0.35 15.99 7.78
N GLY A 160 -0.12 15.40 8.96
CA GLY A 160 -1.14 14.70 9.76
C GLY A 160 -1.71 13.49 9.04
N MET A 161 -0.84 12.72 8.37
CA MET A 161 -1.23 11.59 7.54
C MET A 161 -0.72 10.24 8.05
N ASP A 162 -0.22 10.18 9.28
CA ASP A 162 0.34 8.97 9.90
C ASP A 162 -0.58 7.76 9.72
N ARG A 163 -1.88 7.91 9.99
CA ARG A 163 -2.89 6.85 9.85
C ARG A 163 -3.07 6.32 8.41
N GLN A 164 -2.75 7.14 7.39
CA GLN A 164 -2.92 6.75 5.98
C GLN A 164 -1.70 6.02 5.42
N ILE A 165 -0.59 5.96 6.18
CA ILE A 165 0.66 5.38 5.71
C ILE A 165 0.75 3.91 6.08
N LEU A 166 1.11 3.11 5.10
CA LEU A 166 1.47 1.70 5.22
C LEU A 166 2.97 1.57 4.98
N LEU A 167 3.68 0.93 5.89
CA LEU A 167 5.10 0.60 5.74
C LEU A 167 5.29 -0.89 5.87
N ALA A 168 6.13 -1.46 5.03
CA ALA A 168 6.67 -2.79 5.25
C ALA A 168 8.18 -2.71 5.54
N GLY A 169 8.69 -3.67 6.30
CA GLY A 169 10.10 -3.64 6.61
C GLY A 169 10.57 -4.75 7.54
N THR A 170 11.63 -4.47 8.26
CA THR A 170 12.37 -5.45 9.05
C THR A 170 11.51 -6.20 10.08
N THR A 171 11.84 -7.46 10.28
CA THR A 171 11.34 -8.30 11.38
C THR A 171 12.19 -8.16 12.66
N ASN A 172 13.30 -7.40 12.60
CA ASN A 172 14.20 -7.17 13.74
C ASN A 172 13.74 -5.96 14.56
N MET A 173 13.14 -6.22 15.72
CA MET A 173 12.64 -5.18 16.64
C MET A 173 13.74 -4.37 17.33
N ASP A 174 14.96 -4.85 17.34
CA ASP A 174 16.09 -4.13 17.92
C ASP A 174 16.75 -3.16 16.93
N SER A 175 16.31 -3.19 15.66
CA SER A 175 16.83 -2.29 14.62
C SER A 175 16.42 -0.85 14.86
N ASP A 176 17.29 0.09 14.49
CA ASP A 176 16.98 1.52 14.59
C ASP A 176 15.78 1.93 13.73
N THR A 177 15.60 1.26 12.58
CA THR A 177 14.44 1.47 11.72
C THR A 177 13.13 1.13 12.45
N TYR A 178 13.04 -0.03 13.11
CA TYR A 178 11.83 -0.39 13.86
C TYR A 178 11.60 0.53 15.05
N LYS A 179 12.66 0.86 15.82
CA LYS A 179 12.58 1.80 16.94
C LYS A 179 12.11 3.19 16.51
N LEU A 180 12.52 3.64 15.33
CA LEU A 180 12.05 4.92 14.78
C LEU A 180 10.55 4.86 14.47
N VAL A 181 10.06 3.80 13.78
CA VAL A 181 8.63 3.64 13.49
C VAL A 181 7.78 3.65 14.76
N GLN A 182 8.29 3.09 15.88
CA GLN A 182 7.55 3.09 17.15
C GLN A 182 7.33 4.49 17.76
N GLN A 183 8.04 5.52 17.27
CA GLN A 183 7.79 6.92 17.64
C GLN A 183 6.59 7.51 16.91
N TYR A 184 6.07 6.83 15.88
CA TYR A 184 4.90 7.19 15.07
C TYR A 184 3.82 6.10 15.18
N PRO A 185 3.14 5.97 16.34
CA PRO A 185 2.30 4.82 16.65
C PRO A 185 1.04 4.69 15.77
N GLU A 186 0.66 5.73 15.05
CA GLU A 186 -0.46 5.71 14.11
C GLU A 186 -0.08 5.20 12.71
N VAL A 187 1.22 5.10 12.41
CA VAL A 187 1.70 4.55 11.14
C VAL A 187 1.47 3.04 11.13
N ASN A 188 0.88 2.55 10.06
CA ASN A 188 0.56 1.14 9.90
C ASN A 188 1.79 0.36 9.42
N TYR A 189 2.35 -0.49 10.27
CA TYR A 189 3.56 -1.24 9.98
C TYR A 189 3.30 -2.73 9.83
N ALA A 190 3.80 -3.33 8.73
CA ALA A 190 3.79 -4.76 8.47
C ALA A 190 5.23 -5.31 8.37
N PRO A 191 5.63 -6.28 9.21
CA PRO A 191 6.92 -6.92 9.04
C PRO A 191 6.95 -7.73 7.75
N PHE A 192 8.03 -7.59 6.98
CA PHE A 192 8.28 -8.34 5.75
C PHE A 192 8.99 -9.66 6.10
N LEU A 193 8.27 -10.76 5.99
CA LEU A 193 8.78 -12.10 6.26
C LEU A 193 9.13 -12.81 4.94
N GLN A 194 10.40 -12.82 4.59
CA GLN A 194 10.88 -13.64 3.50
C GLN A 194 11.03 -15.10 3.98
N CYS A 195 10.19 -15.98 3.44
CA CYS A 195 10.18 -17.41 3.71
C CYS A 195 11.20 -18.15 2.83
N ASN A 196 11.85 -19.17 3.40
CA ASN A 196 12.83 -19.98 2.70
C ASN A 196 12.74 -21.49 3.03
N GLY A 197 11.68 -21.88 3.73
CA GLY A 197 11.45 -23.27 4.19
C GLY A 197 12.14 -23.65 5.49
N LYS A 198 12.96 -22.75 6.07
CA LYS A 198 13.69 -23.03 7.29
C LYS A 198 13.09 -22.26 8.47
N ASN A 199 12.44 -22.98 9.39
CA ASN A 199 11.87 -22.39 10.62
C ASN A 199 10.85 -21.26 10.38
N ASP A 200 10.25 -21.16 9.20
CA ASP A 200 9.36 -20.04 8.86
C ASP A 200 8.15 -19.97 9.80
N GLU A 201 7.53 -21.10 10.14
CA GLU A 201 6.42 -21.15 11.10
C GLU A 201 6.83 -20.66 12.50
N LYS A 202 8.04 -21.06 12.96
CA LYS A 202 8.56 -20.58 14.23
C LYS A 202 8.84 -19.09 14.19
N ARG A 203 9.49 -18.58 13.14
CA ARG A 203 9.76 -17.16 12.93
C ARG A 203 8.46 -16.36 12.94
N PHE A 204 7.45 -16.83 12.22
CA PHE A 204 6.14 -16.20 12.17
C PHE A 204 5.44 -16.22 13.54
N SER A 205 5.46 -17.35 14.25
CA SER A 205 4.92 -17.46 15.60
C SER A 205 5.63 -16.54 16.60
N ASP A 206 6.94 -16.40 16.51
CA ASP A 206 7.73 -15.52 17.37
C ASP A 206 7.39 -14.04 17.09
N LEU A 207 7.20 -13.67 15.82
CA LEU A 207 6.73 -12.33 15.45
C LEU A 207 5.36 -12.02 16.04
N GLN A 208 4.40 -12.96 15.94
CA GLN A 208 3.06 -12.77 16.51
C GLN A 208 3.07 -12.52 18.02
N LYS A 209 4.00 -13.15 18.76
CA LYS A 209 4.10 -12.98 20.21
C LYS A 209 4.70 -11.65 20.62
N LYS A 210 5.64 -11.16 19.85
CA LYS A 210 6.49 -10.02 20.21
C LYS A 210 6.06 -8.72 19.54
N MET A 211 5.61 -8.79 18.30
CA MET A 211 5.18 -7.67 17.47
C MET A 211 3.68 -7.82 17.22
N LYS A 212 2.92 -6.75 17.40
CA LYS A 212 1.47 -6.71 17.10
C LYS A 212 1.24 -5.81 15.88
N PRO A 213 1.67 -6.23 14.67
CA PRO A 213 1.52 -5.43 13.47
C PRO A 213 0.07 -5.49 12.98
N ILE A 214 -0.25 -4.60 12.03
CA ILE A 214 -1.55 -4.61 11.34
C ILE A 214 -1.72 -5.83 10.42
N GLY A 215 -0.63 -6.47 10.04
CA GLY A 215 -0.59 -7.61 9.14
C GLY A 215 0.85 -8.06 8.93
N TYR A 216 1.02 -9.08 8.09
CA TYR A 216 2.33 -9.63 7.77
C TYR A 216 2.48 -9.69 6.25
N TYR A 217 3.52 -9.08 5.74
CA TYR A 217 3.88 -9.23 4.34
C TYR A 217 4.74 -10.49 4.19
N ILE A 218 4.21 -11.50 3.50
CA ILE A 218 4.84 -12.80 3.37
C ILE A 218 5.31 -13.02 1.94
N ALA A 219 6.62 -13.16 1.76
CA ALA A 219 7.25 -13.51 0.51
C ALA A 219 7.68 -14.97 0.52
N PHE A 220 7.32 -15.73 -0.52
CA PHE A 220 7.65 -17.15 -0.63
C PHE A 220 8.04 -17.53 -2.07
N PRO A 221 9.23 -18.13 -2.28
CA PRO A 221 9.72 -18.48 -3.61
C PRO A 221 9.07 -19.74 -4.19
N SER A 222 8.31 -20.50 -3.38
CA SER A 222 7.64 -21.74 -3.79
C SER A 222 6.33 -21.93 -3.04
N ASP A 223 5.31 -22.34 -3.76
CA ASP A 223 3.99 -22.72 -3.24
C ASP A 223 3.98 -24.04 -2.45
N LYS A 224 5.14 -24.69 -2.32
CA LYS A 224 5.33 -25.93 -1.56
C LYS A 224 5.87 -25.70 -0.14
N LEU A 225 6.05 -24.44 0.30
CA LEU A 225 6.59 -24.16 1.62
C LEU A 225 5.60 -24.57 2.74
N PRO A 226 6.07 -25.25 3.80
CA PRO A 226 5.19 -25.74 4.89
C PRO A 226 4.35 -24.66 5.55
N ILE A 227 4.88 -23.42 5.68
CA ILE A 227 4.16 -22.31 6.30
C ILE A 227 2.82 -22.03 5.61
N LEU A 228 2.71 -22.25 4.31
CA LEU A 228 1.49 -22.00 3.53
C LEU A 228 0.31 -22.87 3.96
N ASN A 229 0.58 -24.05 4.58
CA ASN A 229 -0.47 -24.88 5.17
C ASN A 229 -1.09 -24.26 6.43
N THR A 230 -0.44 -23.29 7.03
CA THR A 230 -0.85 -22.65 8.29
C THR A 230 -1.32 -21.21 8.13
N THR A 231 -1.04 -20.56 6.98
CA THR A 231 -1.40 -19.15 6.73
C THR A 231 -2.90 -18.88 6.89
N LYS A 232 -3.75 -19.79 6.39
CA LYS A 232 -5.20 -19.66 6.55
C LYS A 232 -5.62 -19.62 8.03
N LYS A 233 -5.03 -20.46 8.87
CA LYS A 233 -5.31 -20.44 10.31
C LYS A 233 -4.87 -19.15 11.00
N TYR A 234 -3.86 -18.49 10.47
CA TYR A 234 -3.45 -17.17 10.94
C TYR A 234 -4.43 -16.09 10.50
N ALA A 235 -4.91 -16.14 9.27
CA ALA A 235 -5.93 -15.23 8.77
C ALA A 235 -7.26 -15.38 9.54
N GLU A 236 -7.68 -16.59 9.84
CA GLU A 236 -8.87 -16.89 10.65
C GLU A 236 -8.80 -16.31 12.08
N LYS A 237 -7.59 -16.07 12.59
CA LYS A 237 -7.35 -15.41 13.88
C LYS A 237 -7.32 -13.87 13.80
N GLY A 238 -7.63 -13.31 12.64
CA GLY A 238 -7.67 -11.88 12.44
C GLY A 238 -6.35 -11.24 12.00
N ASN A 239 -5.42 -12.03 11.45
CA ASN A 239 -4.20 -11.48 10.90
C ASN A 239 -4.39 -11.16 9.42
N ARG A 240 -4.03 -9.95 8.98
CA ARG A 240 -3.91 -9.62 7.57
C ARG A 240 -2.63 -10.21 7.01
N LEU A 241 -2.76 -10.98 5.93
CA LEU A 241 -1.62 -11.52 5.19
C LEU A 241 -1.52 -10.81 3.84
N TRP A 242 -0.35 -10.20 3.61
CA TRP A 242 -0.04 -9.48 2.38
C TRP A 242 0.83 -10.35 1.48
N VAL A 243 0.61 -10.26 0.20
CA VAL A 243 1.40 -10.91 -0.83
C VAL A 243 1.59 -9.97 -2.00
N ASP A 244 2.77 -9.98 -2.62
CA ASP A 244 2.90 -9.39 -3.93
C ASP A 244 2.48 -10.39 -5.02
N THR A 245 1.77 -9.90 -6.03
CA THR A 245 1.41 -10.67 -7.23
C THR A 245 2.12 -10.12 -8.47
N LEU A 246 3.17 -9.32 -8.26
CA LEU A 246 3.87 -8.59 -9.30
C LEU A 246 4.45 -9.52 -10.36
N LEU A 247 4.56 -9.00 -11.57
CA LEU A 247 5.17 -9.67 -12.71
C LEU A 247 6.65 -9.97 -12.42
N GLY A 248 7.06 -11.21 -12.65
CA GLY A 248 8.45 -11.64 -12.46
C GLY A 248 8.91 -11.72 -11.00
N SER A 249 8.02 -11.49 -10.02
CA SER A 249 8.36 -11.65 -8.62
C SER A 249 8.67 -13.09 -8.25
N CYS A 250 9.74 -13.28 -7.47
CA CYS A 250 10.06 -14.56 -6.84
C CYS A 250 9.38 -14.73 -5.46
N CYS A 251 8.50 -13.81 -5.11
CA CYS A 251 7.97 -13.67 -3.76
C CYS A 251 6.57 -14.28 -3.55
N ASN A 252 6.00 -14.96 -4.56
CA ASN A 252 4.62 -15.45 -4.55
C ASN A 252 4.46 -16.92 -5.01
N GLY A 253 5.55 -17.67 -5.12
CA GLY A 253 5.52 -19.06 -5.55
C GLY A 253 4.97 -19.29 -6.97
N GLY A 254 5.01 -18.25 -7.83
CA GLY A 254 4.44 -18.26 -9.18
C GLY A 254 2.96 -17.85 -9.24
N ARG A 255 2.33 -17.53 -8.10
CA ARG A 255 0.93 -17.10 -8.02
C ARG A 255 0.84 -15.58 -8.26
N ASN A 256 0.98 -15.15 -9.50
CA ASN A 256 1.14 -13.75 -9.90
C ASN A 256 0.09 -13.28 -10.92
N ASP A 257 0.13 -12.00 -11.24
CA ASP A 257 -0.78 -11.34 -12.19
C ASP A 257 -0.70 -11.96 -13.60
N GLN A 258 0.47 -12.50 -13.98
CA GLN A 258 0.64 -13.14 -15.28
C GLN A 258 -0.04 -14.52 -15.32
N MET A 259 0.07 -15.33 -14.27
CA MET A 259 -0.68 -16.58 -14.15
C MET A 259 -2.20 -16.32 -14.18
N ALA A 260 -2.64 -15.23 -13.55
CA ALA A 260 -4.06 -14.86 -13.49
C ALA A 260 -4.68 -14.56 -14.86
N LEU A 261 -3.87 -14.23 -15.89
CA LEU A 261 -4.37 -14.06 -17.27
C LEU A 261 -4.86 -15.37 -17.85
N ASP A 262 -4.24 -16.49 -17.51
CA ASP A 262 -4.59 -17.82 -18.01
C ASP A 262 -5.56 -18.54 -17.06
N ASP A 263 -5.32 -18.44 -15.74
CA ASP A 263 -6.11 -19.10 -14.71
C ASP A 263 -6.13 -18.25 -13.42
N VAL A 264 -7.17 -17.45 -13.28
CA VAL A 264 -7.35 -16.54 -12.14
C VAL A 264 -7.56 -17.30 -10.82
N GLU A 265 -8.18 -18.49 -10.86
CA GLU A 265 -8.38 -19.33 -9.67
C GLU A 265 -7.07 -19.99 -9.22
N ALA A 266 -6.22 -20.40 -10.14
CA ALA A 266 -4.90 -20.93 -9.82
C ALA A 266 -3.96 -19.84 -9.26
N SER A 267 -4.21 -18.56 -9.51
CA SER A 267 -3.46 -17.43 -8.96
C SER A 267 -4.16 -16.83 -7.74
N TYR A 268 -5.06 -15.88 -7.96
CA TYR A 268 -5.70 -15.13 -6.87
C TYR A 268 -6.59 -16.00 -5.98
N GLY A 269 -7.30 -16.98 -6.56
CA GLY A 269 -8.12 -17.93 -5.83
C GLY A 269 -7.28 -18.74 -4.84
N TRP A 270 -6.17 -19.28 -5.33
CA TRP A 270 -5.23 -20.03 -4.50
C TRP A 270 -4.68 -19.19 -3.34
N LEU A 271 -4.32 -17.92 -3.59
CA LEU A 271 -3.84 -17.00 -2.55
C LEU A 271 -4.91 -16.74 -1.49
N LEU A 272 -6.15 -16.48 -1.89
CA LEU A 272 -7.28 -16.31 -0.96
C LEU A 272 -7.50 -17.56 -0.11
N ASP A 273 -7.44 -18.75 -0.72
CA ASP A 273 -7.61 -20.03 -0.01
C ASP A 273 -6.52 -20.28 1.03
N HIS A 274 -5.33 -19.65 0.87
CA HIS A 274 -4.23 -19.69 1.82
C HIS A 274 -4.24 -18.54 2.82
N GLY A 275 -5.29 -17.70 2.80
CA GLY A 275 -5.53 -16.65 3.79
C GLY A 275 -4.93 -15.28 3.44
N PHE A 276 -4.36 -15.12 2.24
CA PHE A 276 -3.91 -13.81 1.79
C PHE A 276 -5.10 -12.91 1.48
N SER A 277 -5.08 -11.69 2.01
CA SER A 277 -6.20 -10.76 1.89
C SER A 277 -5.78 -9.32 1.56
N VAL A 278 -4.48 -9.10 1.31
CA VAL A 278 -3.94 -7.83 0.79
C VAL A 278 -3.06 -8.16 -0.40
N PHE A 279 -3.45 -7.69 -1.57
CA PHE A 279 -2.81 -7.95 -2.86
C PHE A 279 -2.03 -6.72 -3.30
N PHE A 280 -0.72 -6.84 -3.37
CA PHE A 280 0.18 -5.86 -3.95
C PHE A 280 0.42 -6.25 -5.41
N THR A 281 -0.15 -5.50 -6.37
CA THR A 281 -0.40 -5.98 -7.73
C THR A 281 -0.03 -4.97 -8.82
N ASP A 282 0.43 -5.48 -9.97
CA ASP A 282 0.56 -4.75 -11.24
C ASP A 282 -0.75 -4.70 -12.04
N ASP A 283 -1.77 -5.50 -11.64
CA ASP A 283 -3.09 -5.55 -12.29
C ASP A 283 -4.24 -5.27 -11.31
N PRO A 284 -4.31 -4.05 -10.73
CA PRO A 284 -5.32 -3.74 -9.73
C PRO A 284 -6.75 -3.85 -10.26
N HIS A 285 -6.99 -3.64 -11.56
CA HIS A 285 -8.29 -3.81 -12.19
C HIS A 285 -8.69 -5.30 -12.30
N GLY A 286 -7.76 -6.16 -12.68
CA GLY A 286 -7.98 -7.61 -12.73
C GLY A 286 -8.27 -8.20 -11.35
N VAL A 287 -7.48 -7.82 -10.34
CA VAL A 287 -7.73 -8.20 -8.95
C VAL A 287 -9.08 -7.70 -8.47
N LEU A 288 -9.43 -6.42 -8.72
CA LEU A 288 -10.74 -5.85 -8.33
C LEU A 288 -11.89 -6.67 -8.89
N LYS A 289 -11.89 -6.89 -10.21
CA LYS A 289 -12.94 -7.68 -10.89
C LYS A 289 -13.07 -9.08 -10.29
N TYR A 290 -11.96 -9.73 -10.00
CA TYR A 290 -11.96 -11.05 -9.38
C TYR A 290 -12.55 -11.02 -7.97
N LEU A 291 -12.11 -10.08 -7.12
CA LEU A 291 -12.59 -9.96 -5.75
C LEU A 291 -14.10 -9.63 -5.68
N GLU A 292 -14.61 -8.79 -6.60
CA GLU A 292 -16.05 -8.52 -6.74
C GLU A 292 -16.83 -9.80 -7.08
N SER A 293 -16.32 -10.63 -7.99
CA SER A 293 -16.95 -11.91 -8.34
C SER A 293 -17.03 -12.91 -7.17
N ARG A 294 -16.14 -12.72 -6.17
CA ARG A 294 -16.07 -13.54 -4.95
C ARG A 294 -16.80 -12.90 -3.75
N ASN A 295 -17.48 -11.76 -3.94
CA ASN A 295 -18.14 -10.97 -2.88
C ASN A 295 -17.17 -10.55 -1.74
N LEU A 296 -15.94 -10.20 -2.11
CA LEU A 296 -14.88 -9.74 -1.19
C LEU A 296 -14.60 -8.23 -1.35
N ARG A 297 -15.52 -7.52 -2.02
CA ARG A 297 -15.47 -6.07 -2.24
C ARG A 297 -16.84 -5.44 -2.02
#